data_9d792755d7769752090586292222d91e
#
_entry.id   9d792755d7769752090586292222d91e
#
_cell.length_a   1.000
_cell.length_b   1.000
_cell.length_c   1.000
_cell.angle_alpha   90.00
_cell.angle_beta   90.00
_cell.angle_gamma   90.00
#
_symmetry.space_group_name_H-M   'P 1'
#
loop_
_entity.id
_entity.type
_entity.pdbx_description
1 polymer ?
#
loop_
_entity_poly.entity_id
_entity_poly.type
_entity_poly.pdbx_seq_one_letter_code
_entity_poly.pdbx_strand_id
1 'polypeptide(L)'
;MKVAIFGGTGFVGSYIIDELIKNKHKPIVLVRSGSEHKLIQKDKCKIVTGDLNDHNAIEKTIKSAESVIYTIGLVREFPKKGISFNQTHFEGVKSTVDAAVKNGVSRYILMSANGVKVDGTAYQKTKYVGEEYLKFSKLDWTIFRPSLCFGDPR
;
A
#
# COMPACT_ATOMS: atom_id res chain seq x y z
N MET A 1 13.85 -2.12 -11.55
CA MET A 1 13.68 -1.36 -10.29
C MET A 1 13.27 -2.29 -9.15
N LYS A 2 13.61 -1.95 -7.92
CA LYS A 2 13.06 -2.55 -6.71
C LYS A 2 11.82 -1.75 -6.29
N VAL A 3 10.70 -2.42 -6.07
CA VAL A 3 9.41 -1.78 -5.78
C VAL A 3 8.87 -2.29 -4.45
N ALA A 4 8.72 -1.39 -3.47
CA ALA A 4 8.08 -1.72 -2.20
C ALA A 4 6.56 -1.75 -2.38
N ILE A 5 5.92 -2.83 -1.92
CA ILE A 5 4.49 -3.04 -2.11
C ILE A 5 3.80 -3.27 -0.77
N PHE A 6 2.80 -2.44 -0.50
CA PHE A 6 1.90 -2.55 0.62
C PHE A 6 0.52 -2.97 0.10
N GLY A 7 0.09 -4.18 0.46
CA GLY A 7 -1.16 -4.78 -0.01
C GLY A 7 -1.01 -5.82 -1.13
N GLY A 8 0.20 -6.37 -1.31
CA GLY A 8 0.49 -7.35 -2.36
C GLY A 8 -0.29 -8.68 -2.27
N THR A 9 -0.80 -9.02 -1.08
CA THR A 9 -1.65 -10.21 -0.87
C THR A 9 -3.14 -9.96 -1.16
N GLY A 10 -3.50 -8.73 -1.54
CA GLY A 10 -4.86 -8.36 -1.89
C GLY A 10 -5.14 -8.55 -3.39
N PHE A 11 -6.42 -8.41 -3.77
CA PHE A 11 -6.87 -8.60 -5.14
C PHE A 11 -6.07 -7.76 -6.15
N VAL A 12 -6.08 -6.44 -6.02
CA VAL A 12 -5.34 -5.56 -6.95
C VAL A 12 -3.84 -5.75 -6.83
N GLY A 13 -3.31 -5.92 -5.60
CA GLY A 13 -1.89 -6.10 -5.35
C GLY A 13 -1.31 -7.34 -6.06
N SER A 14 -2.07 -8.43 -6.17
CA SER A 14 -1.63 -9.65 -6.85
C SER A 14 -1.40 -9.40 -8.35
N TYR A 15 -2.28 -8.67 -9.01
CA TYR A 15 -2.12 -8.30 -10.42
C TYR A 15 -0.94 -7.35 -10.64
N ILE A 16 -0.74 -6.40 -9.72
CA ILE A 16 0.41 -5.50 -9.76
C ILE A 16 1.71 -6.28 -9.65
N ILE A 17 1.80 -7.25 -8.74
CA ILE A 17 3.00 -8.10 -8.59
C ILE A 17 3.29 -8.86 -9.87
N ASP A 18 2.29 -9.47 -10.50
CA ASP A 18 2.48 -10.17 -11.76
C ASP A 18 3.03 -9.24 -12.85
N GLU A 19 2.46 -8.06 -12.98
CA GLU A 19 2.88 -7.11 -14.00
C GLU A 19 4.30 -6.57 -13.73
N LEU A 20 4.65 -6.34 -12.46
CA LEU A 20 6.01 -5.95 -12.08
C LEU A 20 7.04 -7.03 -12.42
N ILE A 21 6.74 -8.29 -12.12
CA ILE A 21 7.64 -9.42 -12.42
C ILE A 21 7.79 -9.59 -13.93
N LYS A 22 6.69 -9.52 -14.69
CA LYS A 22 6.70 -9.60 -16.15
C LYS A 22 7.58 -8.52 -16.78
N ASN A 23 7.59 -7.33 -16.20
CA ASN A 23 8.44 -6.20 -16.62
C ASN A 23 9.83 -6.19 -15.93
N LYS A 24 10.28 -7.32 -15.37
CA LYS A 24 11.61 -7.51 -14.76
C LYS A 24 11.89 -6.57 -13.57
N HIS A 25 10.86 -6.09 -12.89
CA HIS A 25 10.99 -5.40 -11.62
C HIS A 25 11.09 -6.41 -10.47
N LYS A 26 11.61 -5.95 -9.32
CA LYS A 26 11.84 -6.80 -8.14
C LYS A 26 10.89 -6.35 -7.01
N PRO A 27 9.77 -7.03 -6.78
CA PRO A 27 8.85 -6.70 -5.71
C PRO A 27 9.47 -6.96 -4.33
N ILE A 28 9.29 -6.01 -3.40
CA ILE A 28 9.56 -6.16 -1.97
C ILE A 28 8.21 -5.97 -1.27
N VAL A 29 7.67 -7.02 -0.69
CA VAL A 29 6.27 -7.04 -0.25
C VAL A 29 6.19 -7.13 1.27
N LEU A 30 5.49 -6.18 1.90
CA LEU A 30 5.10 -6.30 3.31
C LEU A 30 3.94 -7.29 3.41
N VAL A 31 4.12 -8.35 4.19
CA VAL A 31 3.13 -9.42 4.36
C VAL A 31 2.90 -9.67 5.84
N ARG A 32 1.64 -9.68 6.26
CA ARG A 32 1.29 -10.02 7.65
C ARG A 32 1.61 -11.48 7.94
N SER A 33 2.13 -11.75 9.13
CA SER A 33 2.39 -13.11 9.61
C SER A 33 1.17 -14.01 9.39
N GLY A 34 1.40 -15.20 8.82
CA GLY A 34 0.36 -16.16 8.46
C GLY A 34 -0.39 -15.87 7.15
N SER A 35 -0.06 -14.78 6.44
CA SER A 35 -0.68 -14.45 5.15
C SER A 35 0.23 -14.71 3.94
N GLU A 36 1.40 -15.29 4.15
CA GLU A 36 2.40 -15.55 3.11
C GLU A 36 1.89 -16.49 2.01
N HIS A 37 0.97 -17.40 2.38
CA HIS A 37 0.34 -18.32 1.44
C HIS A 37 -0.56 -17.63 0.40
N LYS A 38 -0.99 -16.39 0.68
CA LYS A 38 -1.81 -15.58 -0.24
C LYS A 38 -0.97 -14.81 -1.26
N LEU A 39 0.35 -14.79 -1.10
CA LEU A 39 1.21 -14.08 -2.03
C LEU A 39 1.46 -14.93 -3.26
N ILE A 40 0.96 -14.46 -4.40
CA ILE A 40 1.20 -15.09 -5.69
C ILE A 40 2.67 -14.86 -6.09
N GLN A 41 3.31 -15.87 -6.70
CA GLN A 41 4.71 -15.81 -7.13
C GLN A 41 5.68 -15.40 -6.00
N LYS A 42 5.44 -15.90 -4.79
CA LYS A 42 6.25 -15.57 -3.60
C LYS A 42 7.75 -15.77 -3.81
N ASP A 43 8.13 -16.77 -4.62
CA ASP A 43 9.54 -17.09 -4.89
C ASP A 43 10.26 -16.02 -5.75
N LYS A 44 9.50 -15.15 -6.39
CA LYS A 44 10.01 -14.00 -7.16
C LYS A 44 9.93 -12.68 -6.41
N CYS A 45 9.44 -12.71 -5.17
CA CYS A 45 9.29 -11.54 -4.31
C CYS A 45 10.24 -11.61 -3.13
N LYS A 46 10.80 -10.47 -2.72
CA LYS A 46 11.39 -10.35 -1.39
C LYS A 46 10.25 -10.09 -0.39
N ILE A 47 10.06 -11.01 0.56
CA ILE A 47 9.03 -10.88 1.59
C ILE A 47 9.63 -10.24 2.85
N VAL A 48 8.93 -9.27 3.40
CA VAL A 48 9.16 -8.73 4.73
C VAL A 48 7.91 -9.01 5.56
N THR A 49 8.05 -9.80 6.62
CA THR A 49 6.94 -10.12 7.52
C THR A 49 6.73 -9.01 8.53
N GLY A 50 5.50 -8.53 8.66
CA GLY A 50 5.08 -7.44 9.56
C GLY A 50 3.75 -6.84 9.11
N ASP A 51 3.29 -5.82 9.81
CA ASP A 51 2.06 -5.09 9.47
C ASP A 51 2.28 -3.56 9.48
N LEU A 52 1.21 -2.78 9.28
CA LEU A 52 1.28 -1.32 9.22
C LEU A 52 1.61 -0.64 10.57
N ASN A 53 1.59 -1.36 11.68
CA ASN A 53 2.01 -0.87 13.00
C ASN A 53 3.49 -1.18 13.27
N ASP A 54 4.09 -2.05 12.49
CA ASP A 54 5.50 -2.41 12.60
C ASP A 54 6.37 -1.47 11.76
N HIS A 55 6.79 -0.36 12.37
CA HIS A 55 7.67 0.62 11.71
C HIS A 55 8.98 0.01 11.22
N ASN A 56 9.52 -0.99 11.91
CA ASN A 56 10.75 -1.66 11.46
C ASN A 56 10.50 -2.49 10.20
N ALA A 57 9.36 -3.15 10.09
CA ALA A 57 9.01 -3.90 8.88
C ALA A 57 8.72 -2.94 7.70
N ILE A 58 8.07 -1.80 7.94
CA ILE A 58 7.88 -0.75 6.94
C ILE A 58 9.24 -0.25 6.43
N GLU A 59 10.15 0.12 7.33
CA GLU A 59 11.51 0.56 6.99
C GLU A 59 12.26 -0.50 6.19
N LYS A 60 12.25 -1.77 6.61
CA LYS A 60 12.91 -2.88 5.90
C LYS A 60 12.33 -3.08 4.49
N THR A 61 11.03 -2.85 4.32
CA THR A 61 10.37 -2.99 3.02
C THR A 61 10.80 -1.87 2.06
N ILE A 62 10.98 -0.65 2.56
CA ILE A 62 11.27 0.54 1.76
C ILE A 62 12.77 0.77 1.56
N LYS A 63 13.63 0.44 2.52
CA LYS A 63 15.06 0.80 2.58
C LYS A 63 15.86 0.64 1.29
N SER A 64 15.51 -0.31 0.44
CA SER A 64 16.22 -0.55 -0.82
C SER A 64 15.33 -0.39 -2.05
N ALA A 65 14.13 0.17 -1.88
CA ALA A 65 13.19 0.38 -2.97
C ALA A 65 13.46 1.71 -3.69
N GLU A 66 13.16 1.73 -4.97
CA GLU A 66 13.22 2.91 -5.83
C GLU A 66 11.84 3.56 -5.97
N SER A 67 10.79 2.77 -5.69
CA SER A 67 9.40 3.25 -5.68
C SER A 67 8.54 2.50 -4.66
N VAL A 68 7.45 3.12 -4.25
CA VAL A 68 6.45 2.56 -3.34
C VAL A 68 5.11 2.47 -4.04
N ILE A 69 4.42 1.34 -3.88
CA ILE A 69 3.02 1.16 -4.28
C ILE A 69 2.21 0.79 -3.04
N TYR A 70 1.21 1.60 -2.72
CA TYR A 70 0.30 1.37 -1.61
C TYR A 70 -1.11 1.08 -2.11
N THR A 71 -1.56 -0.15 -1.92
CA THR A 71 -2.90 -0.62 -2.34
C THR A 71 -3.76 -1.11 -1.19
N ILE A 72 -3.28 -0.97 0.06
CA ILE A 72 -4.08 -1.40 1.22
C ILE A 72 -5.31 -0.50 1.35
N GLY A 73 -6.47 -1.12 1.44
CA GLY A 73 -7.73 -0.46 1.69
C GLY A 73 -8.73 -1.38 2.35
N LEU A 74 -9.62 -0.80 3.12
CA LEU A 74 -10.74 -1.49 3.75
C LEU A 74 -12.03 -0.95 3.16
N VAL A 75 -13.01 -1.81 2.93
CA VAL A 75 -14.40 -1.41 2.62
C VAL A 75 -15.27 -1.42 3.88
N ARG A 76 -14.80 -2.06 4.95
CA ARG A 76 -15.48 -2.21 6.24
C ARG A 76 -14.47 -2.23 7.37
N GLU A 77 -14.80 -1.60 8.49
CA GLU A 77 -14.02 -1.64 9.73
C GLU A 77 -14.32 -2.90 10.56
N PHE A 78 -13.33 -3.30 11.35
CA PHE A 78 -13.45 -4.40 12.32
C PHE A 78 -12.92 -3.93 13.70
N PRO A 79 -13.70 -3.09 14.43
CA PRO A 79 -13.22 -2.45 15.66
C PRO A 79 -12.74 -3.43 16.72
N LYS A 80 -13.43 -4.59 16.86
CA LYS A 80 -13.02 -5.67 17.79
C LYS A 80 -11.64 -6.25 17.49
N LYS A 81 -11.12 -6.05 16.26
CA LYS A 81 -9.77 -6.50 15.84
C LYS A 81 -8.78 -5.33 15.73
N GLY A 82 -9.15 -4.14 16.18
CA GLY A 82 -8.31 -2.95 16.07
C GLY A 82 -8.10 -2.49 14.61
N ILE A 83 -8.97 -2.88 13.67
CA ILE A 83 -8.82 -2.56 12.26
C ILE A 83 -9.81 -1.45 11.90
N SER A 84 -9.30 -0.26 11.57
CA SER A 84 -10.10 0.92 11.24
C SER A 84 -9.69 1.56 9.91
N PHE A 85 -10.58 2.38 9.36
CA PHE A 85 -10.28 3.20 8.19
C PHE A 85 -9.10 4.14 8.45
N ASN A 86 -9.09 4.80 9.62
CA ASN A 86 -8.00 5.73 9.97
C ASN A 86 -6.65 5.03 9.95
N GLN A 87 -6.53 3.89 10.62
CA GLN A 87 -5.28 3.14 10.67
C GLN A 87 -4.79 2.72 9.28
N THR A 88 -5.72 2.31 8.41
CA THR A 88 -5.36 1.76 7.10
C THR A 88 -5.20 2.84 6.04
N HIS A 89 -6.12 3.83 6.00
CA HIS A 89 -6.16 4.81 4.92
C HIS A 89 -5.32 6.06 5.20
N PHE A 90 -5.07 6.38 6.47
CA PHE A 90 -4.28 7.55 6.86
C PHE A 90 -2.96 7.16 7.53
N GLU A 91 -2.99 6.52 8.71
CA GLU A 91 -1.75 6.22 9.46
C GLU A 91 -0.79 5.32 8.67
N GLY A 92 -1.31 4.31 7.98
CA GLY A 92 -0.50 3.45 7.12
C GLY A 92 0.10 4.20 5.93
N VAL A 93 -0.65 5.09 5.29
CA VAL A 93 -0.13 5.96 4.22
C VAL A 93 0.93 6.89 4.79
N LYS A 94 0.63 7.57 5.92
CA LYS A 94 1.57 8.46 6.60
C LYS A 94 2.90 7.76 6.90
N SER A 95 2.86 6.62 7.59
CA SER A 95 4.07 5.88 7.98
C SER A 95 4.90 5.44 6.78
N THR A 96 4.26 5.04 5.69
CA THR A 96 4.97 4.62 4.47
C THR A 96 5.50 5.79 3.65
N VAL A 97 4.81 6.94 3.64
CA VAL A 97 5.30 8.18 3.03
C VAL A 97 6.51 8.71 3.79
N ASP A 98 6.44 8.76 5.12
CA ASP A 98 7.56 9.22 5.97
C ASP A 98 8.80 8.34 5.78
N ALA A 99 8.61 7.01 5.74
CA ALA A 99 9.70 6.07 5.48
C ALA A 99 10.26 6.21 4.05
N ALA A 100 9.42 6.48 3.05
CA ALA A 100 9.87 6.71 1.67
C ALA A 100 10.73 7.98 1.57
N VAL A 101 10.29 9.09 2.16
CA VAL A 101 11.05 10.35 2.21
C VAL A 101 12.38 10.14 2.93
N LYS A 102 12.38 9.50 4.10
CA LYS A 102 13.57 9.24 4.90
C LYS A 102 14.62 8.38 4.15
N ASN A 103 14.16 7.42 3.35
CA ASN A 103 15.04 6.52 2.61
C ASN A 103 15.38 7.02 1.18
N GLY A 104 15.00 8.23 0.82
CA GLY A 104 15.31 8.82 -0.48
C GLY A 104 14.59 8.16 -1.66
N VAL A 105 13.48 7.48 -1.42
CA VAL A 105 12.61 6.97 -2.48
C VAL A 105 11.96 8.17 -3.18
N SER A 106 12.02 8.19 -4.51
CA SER A 106 11.50 9.32 -5.29
C SER A 106 10.03 9.15 -5.67
N ARG A 107 9.59 7.94 -5.95
CA ARG A 107 8.30 7.65 -6.59
C ARG A 107 7.32 6.96 -5.63
N TYR A 108 6.09 7.49 -5.52
CA TYR A 108 5.03 6.89 -4.70
C TYR A 108 3.71 6.78 -5.47
N ILE A 109 3.11 5.60 -5.46
CA ILE A 109 1.82 5.33 -6.10
C ILE A 109 0.82 4.93 -5.01
N LEU A 110 -0.27 5.70 -4.89
CA LEU A 110 -1.34 5.47 -3.93
C LEU A 110 -2.62 5.02 -4.64
N MET A 111 -3.18 3.91 -4.23
CA MET A 111 -4.53 3.52 -4.61
C MET A 111 -5.55 4.09 -3.62
N SER A 112 -6.23 5.14 -4.05
CA SER A 112 -7.35 5.75 -3.34
C SER A 112 -8.68 5.17 -3.82
N ALA A 113 -9.73 5.97 -3.95
CA ALA A 113 -11.03 5.56 -4.45
C ALA A 113 -11.78 6.72 -5.13
N ASN A 114 -12.66 6.38 -6.05
CA ASN A 114 -13.58 7.35 -6.63
C ASN A 114 -14.49 7.96 -5.56
N GLY A 115 -14.82 9.23 -5.70
CA GLY A 115 -15.70 9.96 -4.78
C GLY A 115 -15.07 10.35 -3.43
N VAL A 116 -13.75 10.20 -3.27
CA VAL A 116 -13.03 10.67 -2.07
C VAL A 116 -13.17 12.19 -1.91
N LYS A 117 -13.62 12.64 -0.73
CA LYS A 117 -13.85 14.05 -0.42
C LYS A 117 -13.81 14.33 1.09
N VAL A 118 -13.55 15.59 1.44
CA VAL A 118 -13.36 16.03 2.83
C VAL A 118 -14.62 15.94 3.69
N ASP A 119 -15.78 16.15 3.10
CA ASP A 119 -17.11 16.16 3.75
C ASP A 119 -17.86 14.84 3.58
N GLY A 120 -17.19 13.79 3.13
CA GLY A 120 -17.79 12.48 2.86
C GLY A 120 -17.97 11.59 4.09
N THR A 121 -18.21 10.31 3.85
CA THR A 121 -18.25 9.26 4.87
C THR A 121 -16.91 9.08 5.56
N ALA A 122 -16.85 8.35 6.67
CA ALA A 122 -15.58 8.03 7.35
C ALA A 122 -14.54 7.38 6.40
N TYR A 123 -14.99 6.49 5.52
CA TYR A 123 -14.18 5.91 4.46
C TYR A 123 -13.57 6.98 3.53
N GLN A 124 -14.42 7.88 3.02
CA GLN A 124 -13.99 8.93 2.09
C GLN A 124 -13.06 9.94 2.75
N LYS A 125 -13.40 10.37 3.98
CA LYS A 125 -12.58 11.31 4.77
C LYS A 125 -11.20 10.78 5.06
N THR A 126 -11.08 9.53 5.51
CA THR A 126 -9.77 8.96 5.87
C THR A 126 -8.87 8.76 4.64
N LYS A 127 -9.45 8.38 3.50
CA LYS A 127 -8.69 8.35 2.24
C LYS A 127 -8.28 9.74 1.77
N TYR A 128 -9.18 10.73 1.90
CA TYR A 128 -8.87 12.12 1.56
C TYR A 128 -7.67 12.64 2.36
N VAL A 129 -7.67 12.44 3.67
CA VAL A 129 -6.56 12.87 4.53
C VAL A 129 -5.25 12.17 4.15
N GLY A 130 -5.29 10.88 3.82
CA GLY A 130 -4.14 10.14 3.31
C GLY A 130 -3.60 10.69 1.98
N GLU A 131 -4.49 11.06 1.05
CA GLU A 131 -4.09 11.71 -0.21
C GLU A 131 -3.43 13.07 0.03
N GLU A 132 -4.03 13.91 0.88
CA GLU A 132 -3.47 15.23 1.20
C GLU A 132 -2.08 15.09 1.84
N TYR A 133 -1.91 14.13 2.77
CA TYR A 133 -0.60 13.89 3.36
C TYR A 133 0.46 13.54 2.30
N LEU A 134 0.13 12.67 1.35
CA LEU A 134 1.03 12.33 0.25
C LEU A 134 1.33 13.54 -0.64
N LYS A 135 0.34 14.36 -0.97
CA LYS A 135 0.50 15.55 -1.81
C LYS A 135 1.43 16.60 -1.18
N PHE A 136 1.43 16.72 0.16
CA PHE A 136 2.35 17.62 0.88
C PHE A 136 3.77 17.06 1.00
N SER A 137 4.00 15.80 0.64
CA SER A 137 5.34 15.23 0.58
C SER A 137 6.11 15.76 -0.64
N LYS A 138 7.43 15.59 -0.62
CA LYS A 138 8.31 15.94 -1.79
C LYS A 138 8.45 14.78 -2.78
N LEU A 139 7.63 13.73 -2.65
CA LEU A 139 7.68 12.56 -3.52
C LEU A 139 7.06 12.88 -4.89
N ASP A 140 7.56 12.28 -5.95
CA ASP A 140 6.85 12.20 -7.22
C ASP A 140 5.71 11.18 -7.07
N TRP A 141 4.49 11.67 -6.90
CA TRP A 141 3.35 10.83 -6.59
C TRP A 141 2.36 10.70 -7.74
N THR A 142 1.66 9.58 -7.74
CA THR A 142 0.42 9.39 -8.51
C THR A 142 -0.64 8.78 -7.61
N ILE A 143 -1.84 9.36 -7.65
CA ILE A 143 -2.99 8.87 -6.91
C ILE A 143 -4.01 8.32 -7.91
N PHE A 144 -4.25 7.02 -7.84
CA PHE A 144 -5.33 6.39 -8.60
C PHE A 144 -6.62 6.39 -7.76
N ARG A 145 -7.72 6.88 -8.32
CA ARG A 145 -9.05 6.86 -7.72
C ARG A 145 -9.97 5.91 -8.51
N PRO A 146 -9.77 4.60 -8.41
CA PRO A 146 -10.61 3.65 -9.14
C PRO A 146 -12.04 3.66 -8.59
N SER A 147 -12.97 3.28 -9.44
CA SER A 147 -14.30 2.85 -9.05
C SER A 147 -14.23 1.40 -8.52
N LEU A 148 -15.30 0.63 -8.59
CA LEU A 148 -15.29 -0.77 -8.20
C LEU A 148 -14.33 -1.56 -9.09
N CYS A 149 -13.30 -2.15 -8.47
CA CYS A 149 -12.40 -3.07 -9.15
C CYS A 149 -13.00 -4.48 -9.10
N PHE A 150 -13.11 -5.10 -10.25
CA PHE A 150 -13.60 -6.48 -10.37
C PHE A 150 -12.72 -7.28 -11.35
N GLY A 151 -12.77 -8.59 -11.23
CA GLY A 151 -11.96 -9.50 -12.06
C GLY A 151 -11.92 -10.89 -11.46
N ASP A 152 -11.02 -11.72 -11.95
CA ASP A 152 -10.81 -13.07 -11.44
C ASP A 152 -10.20 -13.02 -10.02
N PRO A 153 -10.88 -13.55 -9.00
CA PRO A 153 -10.32 -13.63 -7.65
C PRO A 153 -9.24 -14.73 -7.63
N ARG A 154 -8.02 -14.32 -7.47
CA ARG A 154 -6.86 -15.22 -7.39
C ARG A 154 -6.65 -15.79 -6.00
#